data_9e708bf9d72d6f82ffcdb1a795a39362
#
_entry.id   9e708bf9d72d6f82ffcdb1a795a39362
#
_cell.length_a   1.000
_cell.length_b   1.000
_cell.length_c   1.000
_cell.angle_alpha   90.00
_cell.angle_beta   90.00
_cell.angle_gamma   90.00
#
_symmetry.space_group_name_H-M   'P 1'
#
loop_
_entity.id
_entity.type
_entity.pdbx_description
1 polymer ?
#
loop_
_entity_poly.entity_id
_entity_poly.type
_entity_poly.pdbx_seq_one_letter_code
_entity_poly.pdbx_strand_id
1 'polypeptide(L)'
;MGRKRFVPIAGVSDRYKMKFPLNIPAGAEFDVFGFGTNAVDFLISVPEYPSYGTKIELANYVRSVGGEVATTMVGLQRLGMRTSYAGRFGDDDAGRFGTGSMEDERVDLKFSEVVAGAETQIAFIVIDQKTGERTVIWRRDEKLSFTANDAPVAAIEKCRLLHMTPHDTSACIRLAEKARSVGVPVSLDVDNVFDRIEELLPLVDILIAGSEFPQKFLGVSDAKQALHILASKYANALLGVTLGARGSMMLCNGVFAETDGFAVPGGCKDTTGAGDAFRVGLIYGLLQGKSVEESGRIANAVAALKCRKLGARTALPTQNELTSFLGTV
;
A
#
# COMPACT_ATOMS: atom_id res chain seq x y z
N MET A 1 -3.12 34.96 -39.17
CA MET A 1 -3.74 34.02 -38.22
C MET A 1 -3.29 32.60 -38.55
N GLY A 2 -2.20 32.15 -37.94
CA GLY A 2 -1.58 30.85 -38.21
C GLY A 2 -2.02 29.83 -37.17
N ARG A 3 -2.74 28.80 -37.58
CA ARG A 3 -3.08 27.63 -36.74
C ARG A 3 -1.79 26.84 -36.45
N LYS A 4 -1.33 26.82 -35.20
CA LYS A 4 -0.29 25.91 -34.75
C LYS A 4 -0.85 24.49 -34.80
N ARG A 5 -0.32 23.64 -35.70
CA ARG A 5 -0.56 22.20 -35.70
C ARG A 5 0.10 21.60 -34.46
N PHE A 6 -0.66 20.95 -33.62
CA PHE A 6 -0.17 20.04 -32.59
C PHE A 6 0.56 18.89 -33.29
N VAL A 7 1.85 18.76 -33.05
CA VAL A 7 2.63 17.58 -33.45
C VAL A 7 2.47 16.57 -32.31
N PRO A 8 1.96 15.34 -32.54
CA PRO A 8 1.95 14.31 -31.50
C PRO A 8 3.41 13.97 -31.18
N ILE A 9 3.78 14.02 -29.92
CA ILE A 9 5.06 13.47 -29.44
C ILE A 9 5.00 11.98 -29.74
N ALA A 10 5.87 11.52 -30.64
CA ALA A 10 5.99 10.13 -31.05
C ALA A 10 6.23 9.24 -29.83
N GLY A 11 5.51 8.13 -29.75
CA GLY A 11 5.57 7.17 -28.67
C GLY A 11 6.99 6.74 -28.36
N VAL A 12 7.30 6.67 -27.07
CA VAL A 12 8.51 5.99 -26.56
C VAL A 12 8.46 4.56 -27.12
N SER A 13 9.43 4.20 -27.94
CA SER A 13 9.46 2.89 -28.58
C SER A 13 9.53 1.79 -27.51
N ASP A 14 8.83 0.66 -27.70
CA ASP A 14 8.79 -0.50 -26.79
C ASP A 14 10.17 -1.06 -26.40
N ARG A 15 11.24 -0.58 -27.02
CA ARG A 15 12.62 -1.02 -26.77
C ARG A 15 13.23 -0.55 -25.44
N TYR A 16 12.56 0.36 -24.69
CA TYR A 16 13.07 0.95 -23.45
C TYR A 16 12.19 0.71 -22.23
N LYS A 17 11.12 -0.09 -22.34
CA LYS A 17 10.28 -0.41 -21.18
C LYS A 17 10.99 -1.41 -20.28
N MET A 18 11.23 -1.00 -19.03
CA MET A 18 11.95 -1.80 -18.03
C MET A 18 11.05 -2.91 -17.51
N LYS A 19 11.38 -4.16 -17.85
CA LYS A 19 10.68 -5.33 -17.33
C LYS A 19 11.07 -5.58 -15.86
N PHE A 20 10.08 -5.97 -15.06
CA PHE A 20 10.36 -6.48 -13.72
C PHE A 20 11.19 -7.76 -13.81
N PRO A 21 12.35 -7.84 -13.12
CA PRO A 21 13.35 -8.85 -13.42
C PRO A 21 13.05 -10.24 -12.83
N LEU A 22 12.06 -10.35 -11.94
CA LEU A 22 11.74 -11.62 -11.32
C LEU A 22 10.62 -12.35 -12.06
N ASN A 23 10.72 -13.69 -12.05
CA ASN A 23 9.64 -14.54 -12.51
C ASN A 23 8.57 -14.64 -11.40
N ILE A 24 7.35 -14.25 -11.72
CA ILE A 24 6.21 -14.37 -10.82
C ILE A 24 5.56 -15.73 -11.09
N PRO A 25 5.43 -16.63 -10.09
CA PRO A 25 4.81 -17.93 -10.28
C PRO A 25 3.42 -17.83 -10.90
N ALA A 26 3.03 -18.80 -11.71
CA ALA A 26 1.69 -18.93 -12.27
C ALA A 26 0.93 -20.07 -11.58
N GLY A 27 -0.41 -20.05 -11.65
CA GLY A 27 -1.25 -21.19 -11.26
C GLY A 27 -1.49 -21.38 -9.76
N ALA A 28 -1.14 -20.41 -8.93
CA ALA A 28 -1.41 -20.45 -7.48
C ALA A 28 -2.91 -20.26 -7.15
N GLU A 29 -3.32 -20.64 -5.94
CA GLU A 29 -4.68 -20.44 -5.44
C GLU A 29 -5.03 -18.96 -5.35
N PHE A 30 -4.08 -18.14 -4.88
CA PHE A 30 -4.19 -16.69 -4.78
C PHE A 30 -3.16 -15.97 -5.68
N ASP A 31 -3.53 -14.81 -6.17
CA ASP A 31 -2.58 -13.94 -6.87
C ASP A 31 -1.70 -13.21 -5.86
N VAL A 32 -2.28 -12.75 -4.73
CA VAL A 32 -1.53 -12.09 -3.64
C VAL A 32 -1.98 -12.61 -2.28
N PHE A 33 -1.00 -12.92 -1.44
CA PHE A 33 -1.20 -13.14 -0.01
C PHE A 33 -0.69 -11.91 0.75
N GLY A 34 -1.55 -11.30 1.56
CA GLY A 34 -1.25 -10.15 2.39
C GLY A 34 -1.05 -10.53 3.86
N PHE A 35 0.02 -10.06 4.48
CA PHE A 35 0.28 -10.22 5.91
C PHE A 35 0.57 -8.87 6.56
N GLY A 36 -0.25 -8.47 7.54
CA GLY A 36 -0.06 -7.21 8.25
C GLY A 36 -1.29 -6.73 9.01
N THR A 37 -1.37 -5.42 9.23
CA THR A 37 -2.40 -4.83 10.05
C THR A 37 -3.72 -4.62 9.33
N ASN A 38 -4.79 -4.68 10.11
CA ASN A 38 -6.12 -4.13 9.82
C ASN A 38 -6.46 -3.11 10.90
N ALA A 39 -7.35 -2.18 10.61
CA ALA A 39 -7.78 -1.18 11.58
C ALA A 39 -9.22 -0.74 11.32
N VAL A 40 -9.86 -0.22 12.35
CA VAL A 40 -11.08 0.56 12.22
C VAL A 40 -10.73 2.02 12.46
N ASP A 41 -11.01 2.86 11.46
CA ASP A 41 -10.65 4.27 11.45
C ASP A 41 -11.87 5.13 11.81
N PHE A 42 -11.69 6.04 12.75
CA PHE A 42 -12.64 7.09 13.11
C PHE A 42 -12.15 8.40 12.49
N LEU A 43 -12.67 8.72 11.31
CA LEU A 43 -12.34 9.93 10.56
C LEU A 43 -13.12 11.10 11.14
N ILE A 44 -12.43 12.07 11.69
CA ILE A 44 -12.99 13.23 12.38
C ILE A 44 -12.56 14.48 11.61
N SER A 45 -13.51 15.10 10.89
CA SER A 45 -13.25 16.36 10.22
C SER A 45 -13.55 17.52 11.14
N VAL A 46 -12.60 18.44 11.31
CA VAL A 46 -12.72 19.65 12.12
C VAL A 46 -12.54 20.88 11.24
N PRO A 47 -13.23 22.02 11.54
CA PRO A 47 -13.06 23.28 10.78
C PRO A 47 -11.61 23.77 10.79
N GLU A 48 -10.92 23.58 11.90
CA GLU A 48 -9.49 23.82 12.11
C GLU A 48 -8.94 22.89 13.20
N TYR A 49 -7.65 22.61 13.21
CA TYR A 49 -7.05 21.75 14.23
C TYR A 49 -7.17 22.39 15.62
N PRO A 50 -7.74 21.70 16.64
CA PRO A 50 -8.02 22.29 17.94
C PRO A 50 -6.75 22.62 18.72
N SER A 51 -6.73 23.77 19.39
CA SER A 51 -5.70 24.14 20.36
C SER A 51 -5.95 23.43 21.70
N TYR A 52 -4.92 23.32 22.53
CA TYR A 52 -5.06 22.76 23.88
C TYR A 52 -6.08 23.54 24.72
N GLY A 53 -6.93 22.79 25.44
CA GLY A 53 -7.91 23.36 26.37
C GLY A 53 -9.15 23.97 25.71
N THR A 54 -9.33 23.82 24.38
CA THR A 54 -10.49 24.31 23.65
C THR A 54 -11.54 23.23 23.46
N LYS A 55 -12.77 23.65 23.16
CA LYS A 55 -13.85 22.80 22.67
C LYS A 55 -14.17 23.21 21.24
N ILE A 56 -14.25 22.25 20.34
CA ILE A 56 -14.58 22.48 18.94
C ILE A 56 -15.68 21.52 18.49
N GLU A 57 -16.60 22.01 17.68
CA GLU A 57 -17.64 21.19 17.08
C GLU A 57 -17.08 20.45 15.86
N LEU A 58 -17.42 19.16 15.73
CA LEU A 58 -17.05 18.36 14.57
C LEU A 58 -17.81 18.84 13.34
N ALA A 59 -17.13 18.98 12.21
CA ALA A 59 -17.79 19.22 10.93
C ALA A 59 -18.37 17.91 10.33
N ASN A 60 -17.67 16.78 10.55
CA ASN A 60 -18.11 15.46 10.09
C ASN A 60 -17.43 14.35 10.90
N TYR A 61 -18.09 13.20 10.97
CA TYR A 61 -17.55 11.97 11.58
C TYR A 61 -17.94 10.76 10.73
N VAL A 62 -16.96 9.91 10.45
CA VAL A 62 -17.16 8.67 9.70
C VAL A 62 -16.40 7.53 10.37
N ARG A 63 -17.08 6.42 10.68
CA ARG A 63 -16.41 5.15 11.02
C ARG A 63 -16.15 4.40 9.71
N SER A 64 -14.91 4.03 9.48
CA SER A 64 -14.43 3.38 8.27
C SER A 64 -13.52 2.20 8.60
N VAL A 65 -13.15 1.45 7.61
CA VAL A 65 -12.17 0.36 7.72
C VAL A 65 -10.87 0.76 7.04
N GLY A 66 -9.75 0.41 7.67
CA GLY A 66 -8.40 0.73 7.23
C GLY A 66 -7.45 -0.44 7.46
N GLY A 67 -6.20 -0.10 7.80
CA GLY A 67 -5.07 -1.02 7.86
C GLY A 67 -4.42 -1.16 6.49
N GLU A 68 -3.12 -1.04 6.46
CA GLU A 68 -2.30 -0.91 5.23
C GLU A 68 -2.46 -2.12 4.31
N VAL A 69 -2.10 -3.32 4.81
CA VAL A 69 -2.20 -4.54 4.00
C VAL A 69 -3.65 -4.91 3.71
N ALA A 70 -4.55 -4.77 4.69
CA ALA A 70 -5.96 -5.06 4.49
C ALA A 70 -6.58 -4.16 3.40
N THR A 71 -6.19 -2.89 3.32
CA THR A 71 -6.59 -1.96 2.25
C THR A 71 -6.03 -2.38 0.90
N THR A 72 -4.76 -2.78 0.85
CA THR A 72 -4.12 -3.28 -0.37
C THR A 72 -4.82 -4.55 -0.88
N MET A 73 -5.17 -5.51 -0.01
CA MET A 73 -5.88 -6.74 -0.43
C MET A 73 -7.26 -6.44 -1.00
N VAL A 74 -8.04 -5.56 -0.35
CA VAL A 74 -9.35 -5.10 -0.89
C VAL A 74 -9.20 -4.42 -2.25
N GLY A 75 -8.22 -3.53 -2.40
CA GLY A 75 -7.99 -2.86 -3.67
C GLY A 75 -7.64 -3.81 -4.81
N LEU A 76 -6.77 -4.78 -4.55
CA LEU A 76 -6.41 -5.81 -5.53
C LEU A 76 -7.61 -6.70 -5.89
N GLN A 77 -8.46 -7.04 -4.92
CA GLN A 77 -9.70 -7.80 -5.14
C GLN A 77 -10.64 -7.04 -6.07
N ARG A 78 -10.82 -5.72 -5.87
CA ARG A 78 -11.63 -4.85 -6.75
C ARG A 78 -11.08 -4.73 -8.17
N LEU A 79 -9.76 -4.91 -8.34
CA LEU A 79 -9.11 -4.99 -9.66
C LEU A 79 -9.16 -6.39 -10.28
N GLY A 80 -9.86 -7.36 -9.65
CA GLY A 80 -10.07 -8.70 -10.18
C GLY A 80 -8.97 -9.71 -9.83
N MET A 81 -8.08 -9.40 -8.86
CA MET A 81 -7.10 -10.34 -8.33
C MET A 81 -7.73 -11.22 -7.24
N ARG A 82 -7.29 -12.46 -7.13
CA ARG A 82 -7.65 -13.35 -6.01
C ARG A 82 -6.72 -13.06 -4.84
N THR A 83 -7.27 -12.52 -3.75
CA THR A 83 -6.47 -12.14 -2.59
C THR A 83 -6.82 -12.97 -1.36
N SER A 84 -5.81 -13.31 -0.56
CA SER A 84 -5.98 -13.85 0.78
C SER A 84 -5.22 -12.97 1.77
N TYR A 85 -5.74 -12.83 2.96
CA TYR A 85 -5.18 -11.96 3.99
C TYR A 85 -4.98 -12.75 5.30
N ALA A 86 -3.88 -12.46 5.98
CA ALA A 86 -3.64 -12.86 7.34
C ALA A 86 -3.35 -11.65 8.22
N GLY A 87 -4.16 -11.50 9.24
CA GLY A 87 -4.05 -10.54 10.32
C GLY A 87 -4.90 -11.00 11.50
N ARG A 88 -4.70 -10.40 12.65
CA ARG A 88 -5.50 -10.67 13.84
C ARG A 88 -6.52 -9.58 14.09
N PHE A 89 -7.72 -9.99 14.45
CA PHE A 89 -8.82 -9.14 14.87
C PHE A 89 -9.15 -9.44 16.32
N GLY A 90 -9.62 -8.46 17.07
CA GLY A 90 -10.24 -8.71 18.37
C GLY A 90 -11.62 -9.34 18.21
N ASP A 91 -12.16 -9.92 19.29
CA ASP A 91 -13.54 -10.43 19.38
C ASP A 91 -14.56 -9.31 19.70
N ASP A 92 -14.16 -8.06 19.52
CA ASP A 92 -14.94 -6.86 19.77
C ASP A 92 -15.81 -6.44 18.54
N ASP A 93 -16.55 -5.34 18.70
CA ASP A 93 -17.38 -4.78 17.62
C ASP A 93 -16.55 -4.25 16.44
N ALA A 94 -15.36 -3.71 16.71
CA ALA A 94 -14.46 -3.25 15.68
C ALA A 94 -13.90 -4.44 14.86
N GLY A 95 -13.60 -5.57 15.50
CA GLY A 95 -13.18 -6.80 14.83
C GLY A 95 -14.26 -7.36 13.91
N ARG A 96 -15.50 -7.45 14.38
CA ARG A 96 -16.63 -7.87 13.53
C ARG A 96 -16.86 -6.94 12.35
N PHE A 97 -16.71 -5.62 12.55
CA PHE A 97 -16.82 -4.65 11.47
C PHE A 97 -15.69 -4.78 10.46
N GLY A 98 -14.45 -5.00 10.93
CA GLY A 98 -13.27 -5.19 10.08
C GLY A 98 -13.33 -6.47 9.24
N THR A 99 -13.64 -7.62 9.85
CA THR A 99 -13.78 -8.92 9.17
C THR A 99 -14.93 -8.89 8.16
N GLY A 100 -16.12 -8.45 8.57
CA GLY A 100 -17.28 -8.37 7.67
C GLY A 100 -17.01 -7.51 6.45
N SER A 101 -16.32 -6.36 6.63
CA SER A 101 -15.94 -5.52 5.49
C SER A 101 -15.00 -6.20 4.48
N MET A 102 -14.12 -7.09 4.91
CA MET A 102 -13.22 -7.82 4.01
C MET A 102 -13.95 -9.00 3.35
N GLU A 103 -14.86 -9.66 4.07
CA GLU A 103 -15.72 -10.73 3.54
C GLU A 103 -16.66 -10.20 2.45
N ASP A 104 -17.26 -9.02 2.65
CA ASP A 104 -18.10 -8.33 1.66
C ASP A 104 -17.32 -8.05 0.36
N GLU A 105 -16.03 -7.75 0.47
CA GLU A 105 -15.11 -7.57 -0.66
C GLU A 105 -14.52 -8.90 -1.19
N ARG A 106 -14.92 -10.05 -0.63
CA ARG A 106 -14.49 -11.39 -1.03
C ARG A 106 -12.99 -11.64 -0.88
N VAL A 107 -12.33 -10.97 0.05
CA VAL A 107 -10.96 -11.31 0.45
C VAL A 107 -11.00 -12.60 1.27
N ASP A 108 -10.19 -13.59 0.91
CA ASP A 108 -10.10 -14.84 1.68
C ASP A 108 -9.41 -14.59 3.02
N LEU A 109 -10.07 -14.92 4.12
CA LEU A 109 -9.59 -14.72 5.50
C LEU A 109 -9.17 -16.02 6.21
N LYS A 110 -9.02 -17.14 5.49
CA LYS A 110 -8.74 -18.45 6.11
C LYS A 110 -7.44 -18.52 6.93
N PHE A 111 -6.53 -17.55 6.75
CA PHE A 111 -5.29 -17.41 7.51
C PHE A 111 -5.35 -16.30 8.55
N SER A 112 -6.49 -15.63 8.69
CA SER A 112 -6.73 -14.64 9.73
C SER A 112 -7.27 -15.29 11.00
N GLU A 113 -7.09 -14.61 12.13
CA GLU A 113 -7.52 -15.09 13.45
C GLU A 113 -8.36 -14.03 14.17
N VAL A 114 -9.39 -14.48 14.91
CA VAL A 114 -10.09 -13.67 15.90
C VAL A 114 -9.56 -14.05 17.27
N VAL A 115 -8.96 -13.11 17.98
CA VAL A 115 -8.29 -13.33 19.27
C VAL A 115 -9.24 -12.96 20.40
N ALA A 116 -9.61 -13.96 21.22
CA ALA A 116 -10.52 -13.77 22.35
C ALA A 116 -9.94 -12.78 23.38
N GLY A 117 -10.75 -11.82 23.80
CA GLY A 117 -10.40 -10.79 24.78
C GLY A 117 -9.32 -9.80 24.30
N ALA A 118 -9.08 -9.72 22.99
CA ALA A 118 -8.26 -8.66 22.40
C ALA A 118 -9.13 -7.52 21.87
N GLU A 119 -8.57 -6.30 21.86
CA GLU A 119 -9.17 -5.14 21.21
C GLU A 119 -8.60 -4.96 19.80
N THR A 120 -9.47 -4.84 18.81
CA THR A 120 -9.06 -4.57 17.43
C THR A 120 -8.35 -3.22 17.32
N GLN A 121 -7.34 -3.14 16.45
CA GLN A 121 -6.64 -1.89 16.18
C GLN A 121 -7.62 -0.81 15.72
N ILE A 122 -7.54 0.36 16.35
CA ILE A 122 -8.32 1.54 15.98
C ILE A 122 -7.41 2.73 15.70
N ALA A 123 -7.87 3.66 14.87
CA ALA A 123 -7.23 4.93 14.65
C ALA A 123 -8.26 6.07 14.67
N PHE A 124 -7.95 7.15 15.40
CA PHE A 124 -8.65 8.42 15.31
C PHE A 124 -7.85 9.31 14.35
N ILE A 125 -8.48 9.71 13.26
CA ILE A 125 -7.84 10.52 12.21
C ILE A 125 -8.49 11.88 12.20
N VAL A 126 -7.81 12.88 12.77
CA VAL A 126 -8.27 14.26 12.81
C VAL A 126 -7.83 14.97 11.54
N ILE A 127 -8.81 15.42 10.74
CA ILE A 127 -8.61 16.08 9.44
C ILE A 127 -8.98 17.55 9.57
N ASP A 128 -8.01 18.44 9.36
CA ASP A 128 -8.20 19.87 9.29
C ASP A 128 -8.79 20.26 7.92
N GLN A 129 -9.99 20.85 7.89
CA GLN A 129 -10.65 21.22 6.64
C GLN A 129 -10.03 22.42 5.93
N LYS A 130 -9.29 23.28 6.67
CA LYS A 130 -8.62 24.44 6.07
C LYS A 130 -7.39 24.04 5.26
N THR A 131 -6.61 23.10 5.81
CA THR A 131 -5.30 22.72 5.24
C THR A 131 -5.34 21.38 4.51
N GLY A 132 -6.30 20.49 4.84
CA GLY A 132 -6.33 19.10 4.40
C GLY A 132 -5.30 18.21 5.10
N GLU A 133 -4.55 18.76 6.05
CA GLU A 133 -3.60 18.03 6.87
C GLU A 133 -4.33 17.10 7.85
N ARG A 134 -3.66 16.02 8.24
CA ARG A 134 -4.23 15.06 9.19
C ARG A 134 -3.24 14.64 10.26
N THR A 135 -3.79 14.30 11.42
CA THR A 135 -3.07 13.64 12.52
C THR A 135 -3.72 12.29 12.78
N VAL A 136 -2.91 11.24 12.89
CA VAL A 136 -3.36 9.89 13.20
C VAL A 136 -2.98 9.55 14.64
N ILE A 137 -3.97 9.19 15.44
CA ILE A 137 -3.82 8.72 16.82
C ILE A 137 -4.34 7.29 16.85
N TRP A 138 -3.47 6.31 17.07
CA TRP A 138 -3.85 4.91 16.95
C TRP A 138 -3.45 4.08 18.16
N ARG A 139 -4.12 2.94 18.33
CA ARG A 139 -3.81 1.93 19.33
C ARG A 139 -3.98 0.55 18.73
N ARG A 140 -3.03 -0.34 19.01
CA ARG A 140 -3.09 -1.77 18.72
C ARG A 140 -2.88 -2.56 20.01
N ASP A 141 -3.71 -3.56 20.25
CA ASP A 141 -3.53 -4.50 21.36
C ASP A 141 -2.35 -5.44 21.04
N GLU A 142 -1.45 -5.63 22.02
CA GLU A 142 -0.28 -6.50 21.86
C GLU A 142 -0.67 -7.96 21.56
N LYS A 143 -1.83 -8.42 22.02
CA LYS A 143 -2.38 -9.76 21.73
C LYS A 143 -2.59 -10.00 20.23
N LEU A 144 -2.70 -8.95 19.43
CA LEU A 144 -2.86 -9.04 17.98
C LEU A 144 -1.52 -9.24 17.24
N SER A 145 -0.38 -9.20 17.96
CA SER A 145 0.93 -9.36 17.34
C SER A 145 1.22 -10.82 17.01
N PHE A 146 1.86 -11.04 15.87
CA PHE A 146 2.38 -12.35 15.48
C PHE A 146 3.86 -12.48 15.87
N THR A 147 4.20 -13.64 16.40
CA THR A 147 5.60 -14.07 16.54
C THR A 147 6.07 -14.81 15.29
N ALA A 148 7.37 -15.11 15.21
CA ALA A 148 7.89 -15.95 14.12
C ALA A 148 7.25 -17.35 14.08
N ASN A 149 6.86 -17.90 15.25
CA ASN A 149 6.26 -19.24 15.34
C ASN A 149 4.81 -19.27 14.86
N ASP A 150 4.08 -18.15 14.99
CA ASP A 150 2.67 -18.04 14.60
C ASP A 150 2.53 -17.64 13.12
N ALA A 151 3.63 -17.29 12.46
CA ALA A 151 3.61 -16.83 11.07
C ALA A 151 2.92 -17.85 10.15
N PRO A 152 1.92 -17.46 9.35
CA PRO A 152 1.12 -18.37 8.53
C PRO A 152 1.87 -18.84 7.27
N VAL A 153 3.01 -19.51 7.45
CA VAL A 153 3.92 -19.94 6.37
C VAL A 153 3.28 -20.86 5.34
N ALA A 154 2.21 -21.59 5.72
CA ALA A 154 1.48 -22.46 4.81
C ALA A 154 0.75 -21.69 3.67
N ALA A 155 0.49 -20.40 3.86
CA ALA A 155 -0.11 -19.54 2.84
C ALA A 155 0.83 -19.25 1.67
N ILE A 156 2.15 -19.29 1.90
CA ILE A 156 3.16 -18.85 0.93
C ILE A 156 3.14 -19.73 -0.32
N GLU A 157 3.02 -21.05 -0.19
CA GLU A 157 2.98 -21.96 -1.34
C GLU A 157 1.68 -21.85 -2.17
N LYS A 158 0.72 -21.07 -1.68
CA LYS A 158 -0.60 -20.87 -2.31
C LYS A 158 -0.74 -19.54 -3.03
N CYS A 159 0.27 -18.68 -3.01
CA CYS A 159 0.23 -17.37 -3.63
C CYS A 159 1.32 -17.15 -4.67
N ARG A 160 1.09 -16.19 -5.56
CA ARG A 160 2.06 -15.75 -6.57
C ARG A 160 2.98 -14.64 -6.07
N LEU A 161 2.54 -13.88 -5.06
CA LEU A 161 3.27 -12.77 -4.45
C LEU A 161 2.85 -12.62 -2.99
N LEU A 162 3.83 -12.43 -2.10
CA LEU A 162 3.63 -12.05 -0.71
C LEU A 162 3.73 -10.52 -0.58
N HIS A 163 2.73 -9.87 0.05
CA HIS A 163 2.77 -8.45 0.37
C HIS A 163 2.65 -8.23 1.88
N MET A 164 3.52 -7.40 2.47
CA MET A 164 3.59 -7.21 3.92
C MET A 164 3.84 -5.74 4.31
N THR A 165 3.50 -5.44 5.58
CA THR A 165 4.03 -4.31 6.35
C THR A 165 4.76 -4.82 7.59
N PRO A 166 5.84 -4.15 8.07
CA PRO A 166 6.76 -4.73 9.04
C PRO A 166 6.37 -4.59 10.51
N HIS A 167 5.08 -4.41 10.84
CA HIS A 167 4.62 -4.27 12.23
C HIS A 167 5.00 -5.47 13.12
N ASP A 168 4.89 -6.68 12.58
CA ASP A 168 5.30 -7.92 13.24
C ASP A 168 6.57 -8.46 12.54
N THR A 169 7.68 -7.72 12.65
CA THR A 169 8.91 -7.94 11.86
C THR A 169 9.43 -9.37 11.95
N SER A 170 9.39 -10.01 13.12
CA SER A 170 9.86 -11.39 13.30
C SER A 170 9.04 -12.40 12.47
N ALA A 171 7.72 -12.20 12.40
CA ALA A 171 6.85 -13.01 11.55
C ALA A 171 7.09 -12.70 10.06
N CYS A 172 7.29 -11.41 9.71
CA CYS A 172 7.63 -10.99 8.34
C CYS A 172 8.94 -11.63 7.85
N ILE A 173 9.98 -11.66 8.68
CA ILE A 173 11.25 -12.35 8.37
C ILE A 173 10.98 -13.83 8.06
N ARG A 174 10.24 -14.52 8.92
CA ARG A 174 9.91 -15.93 8.75
C ARG A 174 9.12 -16.21 7.47
N LEU A 175 8.15 -15.35 7.13
CA LEU A 175 7.38 -15.44 5.88
C LEU A 175 8.25 -15.17 4.66
N ALA A 176 9.11 -14.14 4.71
CA ALA A 176 10.02 -13.81 3.63
C ALA A 176 11.05 -14.91 3.36
N GLU A 177 11.64 -15.53 4.40
CA GLU A 177 12.52 -16.70 4.28
C GLU A 177 11.81 -17.85 3.57
N LYS A 178 10.56 -18.18 3.98
CA LYS A 178 9.77 -19.22 3.33
C LYS A 178 9.47 -18.85 1.89
N ALA A 179 9.05 -17.61 1.60
CA ALA A 179 8.76 -17.15 0.25
C ALA A 179 9.96 -17.30 -0.68
N ARG A 180 11.14 -16.84 -0.26
CA ARG A 180 12.39 -17.03 -1.02
C ARG A 180 12.73 -18.48 -1.27
N SER A 181 12.53 -19.36 -0.28
CA SER A 181 12.84 -20.81 -0.42
C SER A 181 12.00 -21.51 -1.48
N VAL A 182 10.83 -20.96 -1.82
CA VAL A 182 9.90 -21.52 -2.82
C VAL A 182 9.73 -20.62 -4.06
N GLY A 183 10.51 -19.54 -4.17
CA GLY A 183 10.52 -18.65 -5.34
C GLY A 183 9.30 -17.73 -5.46
N VAL A 184 8.65 -17.39 -4.35
CA VAL A 184 7.56 -16.40 -4.29
C VAL A 184 8.15 -15.03 -4.00
N PRO A 185 7.96 -14.02 -4.87
CA PRO A 185 8.43 -12.66 -4.65
C PRO A 185 7.81 -12.02 -3.41
N VAL A 186 8.62 -11.24 -2.69
CA VAL A 186 8.26 -10.52 -1.46
C VAL A 186 8.15 -9.03 -1.72
N SER A 187 6.97 -8.46 -1.48
CA SER A 187 6.70 -7.02 -1.53
C SER A 187 6.54 -6.47 -0.10
N LEU A 188 7.25 -5.40 0.21
CA LEU A 188 7.18 -4.70 1.48
C LEU A 188 6.76 -3.25 1.29
N ASP A 189 5.74 -2.82 2.03
CA ASP A 189 5.39 -1.42 2.25
C ASP A 189 6.02 -0.97 3.57
N VAL A 190 6.72 0.17 3.56
CA VAL A 190 7.36 0.72 4.74
C VAL A 190 7.30 2.25 4.77
N ASP A 191 6.83 2.81 5.87
CA ASP A 191 6.73 4.26 6.12
C ASP A 191 7.51 4.70 7.37
N ASN A 192 7.88 3.76 8.21
CA ASN A 192 8.59 4.01 9.46
C ASN A 192 9.72 3.00 9.69
N VAL A 193 10.60 3.29 10.64
CA VAL A 193 11.66 2.36 11.06
C VAL A 193 11.10 1.45 12.15
N PHE A 194 11.10 0.15 11.87
CA PHE A 194 10.64 -0.89 12.78
C PHE A 194 11.83 -1.64 13.38
N ASP A 195 11.62 -2.24 14.53
CA ASP A 195 12.64 -3.10 15.14
C ASP A 195 13.04 -4.22 14.18
N ARG A 196 14.34 -4.52 14.09
CA ARG A 196 14.91 -5.54 13.22
C ARG A 196 14.63 -5.40 11.72
N ILE A 197 14.24 -4.19 11.26
CA ILE A 197 13.95 -3.96 9.83
C ILE A 197 15.14 -4.29 8.92
N GLU A 198 16.37 -4.07 9.40
CA GLU A 198 17.61 -4.38 8.65
C GLU A 198 17.80 -5.88 8.37
N GLU A 199 17.18 -6.75 9.17
CA GLU A 199 17.18 -8.21 8.93
C GLU A 199 16.12 -8.59 7.86
N LEU A 200 15.02 -7.84 7.77
CA LEU A 200 13.97 -8.09 6.79
C LEU A 200 14.32 -7.58 5.39
N LEU A 201 14.91 -6.39 5.28
CA LEU A 201 15.17 -5.73 3.99
C LEU A 201 15.97 -6.59 2.98
N PRO A 202 16.97 -7.41 3.37
CA PRO A 202 17.66 -8.31 2.44
C PRO A 202 16.81 -9.43 1.86
N LEU A 203 15.64 -9.70 2.46
CA LEU A 203 14.71 -10.76 2.05
C LEU A 203 13.60 -10.24 1.11
N VAL A 204 13.55 -8.93 0.89
CA VAL A 204 12.49 -8.24 0.12
C VAL A 204 12.93 -8.06 -1.32
N ASP A 205 12.03 -8.36 -2.26
CA ASP A 205 12.27 -8.16 -3.69
C ASP A 205 11.74 -6.81 -4.18
N ILE A 206 10.57 -6.38 -3.67
CA ILE A 206 9.90 -5.13 -4.02
C ILE A 206 9.77 -4.29 -2.75
N LEU A 207 10.57 -3.25 -2.61
CA LEU A 207 10.52 -2.33 -1.47
C LEU A 207 9.95 -0.99 -1.93
N ILE A 208 8.78 -0.63 -1.44
CA ILE A 208 8.17 0.69 -1.68
C ILE A 208 8.09 1.44 -0.35
N ALA A 209 8.82 2.53 -0.27
CA ALA A 209 8.88 3.36 0.92
C ALA A 209 7.95 4.57 0.84
N GLY A 210 7.40 4.98 1.98
CA GLY A 210 6.83 6.31 2.15
C GLY A 210 7.91 7.40 2.07
N SER A 211 7.54 8.63 1.73
CA SER A 211 8.49 9.74 1.54
C SER A 211 9.36 10.08 2.75
N GLU A 212 8.91 9.74 3.96
CA GLU A 212 9.65 10.01 5.20
C GLU A 212 10.63 8.90 5.60
N PHE A 213 10.42 7.67 5.14
CA PHE A 213 11.25 6.53 5.51
C PHE A 213 12.74 6.73 5.18
N PRO A 214 13.13 7.25 4.01
CA PRO A 214 14.53 7.51 3.70
C PRO A 214 15.21 8.43 4.72
N GLN A 215 14.54 9.49 5.14
CA GLN A 215 15.09 10.42 6.15
C GLN A 215 15.20 9.74 7.52
N LYS A 216 14.19 8.98 7.93
CA LYS A 216 14.17 8.28 9.23
C LYS A 216 15.23 7.18 9.30
N PHE A 217 15.42 6.43 8.21
CA PHE A 217 16.26 5.23 8.18
C PHE A 217 17.71 5.51 7.75
N LEU A 218 17.91 6.42 6.78
CA LEU A 218 19.22 6.71 6.20
C LEU A 218 19.77 8.09 6.54
N GLY A 219 18.96 8.98 7.13
CA GLY A 219 19.29 10.38 7.33
C GLY A 219 19.31 11.20 6.02
N VAL A 220 18.66 10.70 4.96
CA VAL A 220 18.69 11.28 3.60
C VAL A 220 17.28 11.62 3.14
N SER A 221 17.04 12.87 2.76
CA SER A 221 15.74 13.34 2.26
C SER A 221 15.61 13.26 0.72
N ASP A 222 16.72 13.21 0.00
CA ASP A 222 16.69 13.06 -1.46
C ASP A 222 16.34 11.62 -1.85
N ALA A 223 15.22 11.45 -2.55
CA ALA A 223 14.70 10.14 -2.92
C ALA A 223 15.66 9.36 -3.84
N LYS A 224 16.32 10.05 -4.77
CA LYS A 224 17.23 9.42 -5.72
C LYS A 224 18.50 8.91 -5.02
N GLN A 225 19.04 9.74 -4.12
CA GLN A 225 20.18 9.35 -3.29
C GLN A 225 19.82 8.18 -2.37
N ALA A 226 18.66 8.23 -1.74
CA ALA A 226 18.18 7.15 -0.87
C ALA A 226 18.05 5.82 -1.60
N LEU A 227 17.44 5.82 -2.80
CA LEU A 227 17.31 4.61 -3.62
C LEU A 227 18.67 4.05 -4.04
N HIS A 228 19.65 4.90 -4.35
CA HIS A 228 21.02 4.43 -4.62
C HIS A 228 21.68 3.79 -3.40
N ILE A 229 21.51 4.37 -2.20
CA ILE A 229 22.06 3.81 -0.96
C ILE A 229 21.39 2.46 -0.68
N LEU A 230 20.06 2.36 -0.79
CA LEU A 230 19.33 1.09 -0.58
C LEU A 230 19.80 0.03 -1.59
N ALA A 231 19.92 0.37 -2.86
CA ALA A 231 20.40 -0.53 -3.91
C ALA A 231 21.86 -1.01 -3.69
N SER A 232 22.68 -0.20 -3.02
CA SER A 232 24.07 -0.60 -2.68
C SER A 232 24.12 -1.54 -1.48
N LYS A 233 23.13 -1.48 -0.59
CA LYS A 233 23.08 -2.31 0.63
C LYS A 233 22.28 -3.61 0.44
N TYR A 234 21.24 -3.59 -0.38
CA TYR A 234 20.28 -4.67 -0.50
C TYR A 234 20.06 -5.08 -1.96
N ALA A 235 19.88 -6.37 -2.21
CA ALA A 235 19.70 -6.93 -3.55
C ALA A 235 18.20 -6.93 -3.97
N ASN A 236 17.48 -5.83 -3.70
CA ASN A 236 16.08 -5.72 -4.08
C ASN A 236 15.94 -5.61 -5.61
N ALA A 237 14.96 -6.29 -6.18
CA ALA A 237 14.68 -6.25 -7.62
C ALA A 237 14.04 -4.94 -8.06
N LEU A 238 13.23 -4.34 -7.17
CA LEU A 238 12.57 -3.06 -7.36
C LEU A 238 12.58 -2.26 -6.04
N LEU A 239 13.12 -1.08 -6.10
CA LEU A 239 13.08 -0.09 -5.02
C LEU A 239 12.22 1.10 -5.44
N GLY A 240 11.44 1.69 -4.54
CA GLY A 240 10.63 2.85 -4.85
C GLY A 240 10.33 3.74 -3.65
N VAL A 241 10.09 5.02 -3.95
CA VAL A 241 9.61 6.03 -2.99
C VAL A 241 8.38 6.72 -3.58
N THR A 242 7.30 6.81 -2.80
CA THR A 242 6.13 7.63 -3.15
C THR A 242 6.38 9.08 -2.80
N LEU A 243 5.99 10.00 -3.68
CA LEU A 243 6.26 11.45 -3.59
C LEU A 243 4.97 12.27 -3.45
N GLY A 244 3.90 11.65 -2.95
CA GLY A 244 2.58 12.28 -2.82
C GLY A 244 2.01 12.72 -4.17
N ALA A 245 1.54 13.96 -4.27
CA ALA A 245 0.97 14.50 -5.51
C ALA A 245 1.96 14.56 -6.69
N ARG A 246 3.27 14.49 -6.42
CA ARG A 246 4.30 14.44 -7.46
C ARG A 246 4.47 13.07 -8.12
N GLY A 247 3.80 12.03 -7.59
CA GLY A 247 3.88 10.68 -8.12
C GLY A 247 4.88 9.79 -7.40
N SER A 248 5.78 9.15 -8.13
CA SER A 248 6.73 8.19 -7.56
C SER A 248 8.04 8.10 -8.33
N MET A 249 9.08 7.68 -7.64
CA MET A 249 10.39 7.36 -8.20
C MET A 249 10.74 5.91 -7.87
N MET A 250 11.12 5.13 -8.86
CA MET A 250 11.51 3.74 -8.70
C MET A 250 12.90 3.49 -9.31
N LEU A 251 13.62 2.53 -8.76
CA LEU A 251 14.93 2.08 -9.24
C LEU A 251 14.88 0.56 -9.46
N CYS A 252 15.16 0.13 -10.68
CA CYS A 252 15.20 -1.27 -11.06
C CYS A 252 16.39 -1.50 -12.00
N ASN A 253 17.22 -2.51 -11.73
CA ASN A 253 18.43 -2.80 -12.51
C ASN A 253 19.33 -1.58 -12.76
N GLY A 254 19.45 -0.66 -11.77
CA GLY A 254 20.27 0.54 -11.88
C GLY A 254 19.64 1.67 -12.71
N VAL A 255 18.44 1.50 -13.26
CA VAL A 255 17.71 2.48 -14.06
C VAL A 255 16.57 3.07 -13.26
N PHE A 256 16.42 4.41 -13.29
CA PHE A 256 15.31 5.12 -12.66
C PHE A 256 14.09 5.15 -13.57
N ALA A 257 12.92 4.92 -12.96
CA ALA A 257 11.61 5.16 -13.52
C ALA A 257 10.91 6.22 -12.66
N GLU A 258 10.67 7.38 -13.22
CA GLU A 258 9.88 8.45 -12.59
C GLU A 258 8.50 8.46 -13.25
N THR A 259 7.45 8.48 -12.43
CA THR A 259 6.07 8.51 -12.91
C THR A 259 5.30 9.60 -12.20
N ASP A 260 4.72 10.50 -12.97
CA ASP A 260 3.96 11.64 -12.46
C ASP A 260 2.69 11.21 -11.72
N GLY A 261 2.29 11.99 -10.72
CA GLY A 261 0.99 11.86 -10.09
C GLY A 261 -0.13 12.34 -11.01
N PHE A 262 -1.34 11.92 -10.73
CA PHE A 262 -2.54 12.38 -11.43
C PHE A 262 -3.31 13.40 -10.60
N ALA A 263 -3.93 14.36 -11.27
CA ALA A 263 -4.95 15.21 -10.66
C ALA A 263 -6.12 14.33 -10.17
N VAL A 264 -6.54 14.55 -8.92
CA VAL A 264 -7.66 13.79 -8.34
C VAL A 264 -8.97 14.25 -8.98
N PRO A 265 -9.75 13.37 -9.64
CA PRO A 265 -11.03 13.76 -10.22
C PRO A 265 -12.00 14.31 -9.17
N GLY A 266 -12.47 15.53 -9.37
CA GLY A 266 -13.33 16.23 -8.41
C GLY A 266 -12.61 16.81 -7.18
N GLY A 267 -11.28 16.84 -7.20
CA GLY A 267 -10.43 17.34 -6.11
C GLY A 267 -10.15 16.31 -5.01
N CYS A 268 -9.02 16.47 -4.34
CA CYS A 268 -8.63 15.61 -3.23
C CYS A 268 -9.52 15.86 -2.00
N LYS A 269 -10.10 14.77 -1.46
CA LYS A 269 -10.93 14.79 -0.26
C LYS A 269 -10.23 14.19 0.95
N ASP A 270 -9.40 13.17 0.72
CA ASP A 270 -8.68 12.48 1.79
C ASP A 270 -7.55 11.64 1.21
N THR A 271 -6.35 11.79 1.76
CA THR A 271 -5.15 11.05 1.37
C THR A 271 -4.90 9.80 2.23
N THR A 272 -5.77 9.49 3.20
CA THR A 272 -5.66 8.26 4.02
C THR A 272 -5.73 7.03 3.12
N GLY A 273 -4.74 6.14 3.21
CA GLY A 273 -4.66 4.95 2.35
C GLY A 273 -4.20 5.21 0.90
N ALA A 274 -3.74 6.43 0.56
CA ALA A 274 -3.20 6.68 -0.79
C ALA A 274 -1.91 5.89 -1.07
N GLY A 275 -1.09 5.68 -0.05
CA GLY A 275 0.06 4.80 -0.10
C GLY A 275 -0.33 3.36 -0.41
N ASP A 276 -1.27 2.80 0.34
CA ASP A 276 -1.79 1.44 0.13
C ASP A 276 -2.36 1.30 -1.29
N ALA A 277 -3.15 2.29 -1.73
CA ALA A 277 -3.70 2.34 -3.08
C ALA A 277 -2.61 2.38 -4.17
N PHE A 278 -1.48 3.05 -3.92
CA PHE A 278 -0.32 2.99 -4.80
C PHE A 278 0.20 1.54 -4.92
N ARG A 279 0.34 0.82 -3.78
CA ARG A 279 0.77 -0.60 -3.79
C ARG A 279 -0.22 -1.49 -4.53
N VAL A 280 -1.53 -1.23 -4.41
CA VAL A 280 -2.55 -1.92 -5.21
C VAL A 280 -2.23 -1.81 -6.70
N GLY A 281 -2.06 -0.60 -7.22
CA GLY A 281 -1.82 -0.38 -8.64
C GLY A 281 -0.47 -0.93 -9.11
N LEU A 282 0.58 -0.80 -8.30
CA LEU A 282 1.91 -1.33 -8.62
C LEU A 282 1.89 -2.85 -8.71
N ILE A 283 1.41 -3.53 -7.68
CA ILE A 283 1.33 -5.00 -7.63
C ILE A 283 0.44 -5.52 -8.77
N TYR A 284 -0.72 -4.88 -9.01
CA TYR A 284 -1.58 -5.22 -10.13
C TYR A 284 -0.84 -5.13 -11.47
N GLY A 285 -0.15 -4.02 -11.74
CA GLY A 285 0.61 -3.83 -12.98
C GLY A 285 1.69 -4.89 -13.18
N LEU A 286 2.50 -5.16 -12.15
CA LEU A 286 3.56 -6.17 -12.19
C LEU A 286 3.00 -7.58 -12.43
N LEU A 287 1.90 -7.95 -11.77
CA LEU A 287 1.24 -9.26 -11.93
C LEU A 287 0.59 -9.41 -13.32
N GLN A 288 0.21 -8.29 -13.98
CA GLN A 288 -0.26 -8.25 -15.36
C GLN A 288 0.90 -8.22 -16.38
N GLY A 289 2.15 -8.32 -15.95
CA GLY A 289 3.33 -8.30 -16.82
C GLY A 289 3.63 -6.93 -17.46
N LYS A 290 3.13 -5.85 -16.86
CA LYS A 290 3.44 -4.49 -17.31
C LYS A 290 4.89 -4.12 -16.97
N SER A 291 5.45 -3.16 -17.70
CA SER A 291 6.75 -2.59 -17.35
C SER A 291 6.70 -1.88 -15.98
N VAL A 292 7.88 -1.60 -15.41
CA VAL A 292 7.97 -0.86 -14.13
C VAL A 292 7.33 0.53 -14.26
N GLU A 293 7.56 1.23 -15.37
CA GLU A 293 6.98 2.55 -15.65
C GLU A 293 5.46 2.48 -15.80
N GLU A 294 4.94 1.50 -16.55
CA GLU A 294 3.49 1.30 -16.71
C GLU A 294 2.84 0.93 -15.36
N SER A 295 3.50 0.09 -14.57
CA SER A 295 3.03 -0.28 -13.23
C SER A 295 3.02 0.92 -12.28
N GLY A 296 4.04 1.79 -12.34
CA GLY A 296 4.09 3.05 -11.59
C GLY A 296 2.99 4.03 -12.00
N ARG A 297 2.72 4.15 -13.32
CA ARG A 297 1.61 4.97 -13.81
C ARG A 297 0.25 4.44 -13.32
N ILE A 298 0.03 3.12 -13.37
CA ILE A 298 -1.17 2.47 -12.82
C ILE A 298 -1.28 2.73 -11.32
N ALA A 299 -0.18 2.62 -10.58
CA ALA A 299 -0.13 2.86 -9.15
C ALA A 299 -0.55 4.29 -8.77
N ASN A 300 -0.02 5.29 -9.46
CA ASN A 300 -0.40 6.69 -9.27
C ASN A 300 -1.87 6.95 -9.63
N ALA A 301 -2.41 6.29 -10.66
CA ALA A 301 -3.81 6.39 -11.04
C ALA A 301 -4.75 5.82 -9.95
N VAL A 302 -4.43 4.64 -9.40
CA VAL A 302 -5.20 4.03 -8.31
C VAL A 302 -5.16 4.92 -7.05
N ALA A 303 -3.99 5.47 -6.71
CA ALA A 303 -3.83 6.39 -5.60
C ALA A 303 -4.67 7.68 -5.78
N ALA A 304 -4.67 8.28 -6.97
CA ALA A 304 -5.48 9.45 -7.27
C ALA A 304 -6.98 9.14 -7.18
N LEU A 305 -7.42 8.03 -7.75
CA LEU A 305 -8.83 7.60 -7.69
C LEU A 305 -9.30 7.33 -6.25
N LYS A 306 -8.43 6.78 -5.38
CA LYS A 306 -8.74 6.60 -3.96
C LYS A 306 -8.98 7.94 -3.26
N CYS A 307 -8.22 8.98 -3.56
CA CYS A 307 -8.31 10.28 -2.88
C CYS A 307 -9.62 11.07 -3.13
N ARG A 308 -10.56 10.55 -3.92
CA ARG A 308 -11.86 11.18 -4.24
C ARG A 308 -12.86 11.21 -3.08
N LYS A 309 -12.70 10.34 -2.06
CA LYS A 309 -13.65 10.21 -0.93
C LYS A 309 -12.90 9.97 0.38
N LEU A 310 -13.59 10.25 1.49
CA LEU A 310 -13.10 9.94 2.85
C LEU A 310 -12.98 8.43 3.07
N GLY A 311 -11.96 8.02 3.81
CA GLY A 311 -11.68 6.64 4.20
C GLY A 311 -10.74 5.90 3.24
N ALA A 312 -9.93 5.01 3.79
CA ALA A 312 -8.87 4.32 3.06
C ALA A 312 -9.38 3.46 1.89
N ARG A 313 -10.54 2.82 2.03
CA ARG A 313 -11.09 1.86 1.06
C ARG A 313 -12.26 2.38 0.24
N THR A 314 -12.92 3.46 0.67
CA THR A 314 -14.22 3.92 0.11
C THR A 314 -14.18 4.18 -1.39
N ALA A 315 -13.11 4.79 -1.89
CA ALA A 315 -12.97 5.14 -3.32
C ALA A 315 -11.88 4.33 -4.05
N LEU A 316 -11.44 3.19 -3.51
CA LEU A 316 -10.60 2.25 -4.27
C LEU A 316 -11.33 1.86 -5.55
N PRO A 317 -10.69 2.00 -6.72
CA PRO A 317 -11.37 1.78 -8.00
C PRO A 317 -11.61 0.29 -8.28
N THR A 318 -12.66 0.04 -9.06
CA THR A 318 -12.82 -1.21 -9.81
C THR A 318 -11.92 -1.20 -11.05
N GLN A 319 -11.73 -2.37 -11.67
CA GLN A 319 -10.95 -2.49 -12.91
C GLN A 319 -11.52 -1.61 -14.03
N ASN A 320 -12.85 -1.51 -14.14
CA ASN A 320 -13.50 -0.67 -15.16
C ASN A 320 -13.26 0.82 -14.92
N GLU A 321 -13.37 1.29 -13.67
CA GLU A 321 -13.06 2.68 -13.31
C GLU A 321 -11.61 3.04 -13.60
N LEU A 322 -10.67 2.15 -13.23
CA LEU A 322 -9.24 2.35 -13.51
C LEU A 322 -8.96 2.42 -15.02
N THR A 323 -9.52 1.47 -15.81
CA THR A 323 -9.35 1.43 -17.26
C THR A 323 -9.92 2.70 -17.92
N SER A 324 -11.13 3.11 -17.52
CA SER A 324 -11.75 4.34 -18.03
C SER A 324 -10.91 5.57 -17.69
N PHE A 325 -10.41 5.68 -16.46
CA PHE A 325 -9.58 6.81 -16.05
C PHE A 325 -8.28 6.88 -16.84
N LEU A 326 -7.56 5.76 -16.98
CA LEU A 326 -6.31 5.69 -17.75
C LEU A 326 -6.49 5.96 -19.26
N GLY A 327 -7.68 5.72 -19.80
CA GLY A 327 -8.01 6.03 -21.19
C GLY A 327 -8.33 7.51 -21.45
N THR A 328 -8.53 8.32 -20.40
CA THR A 328 -8.86 9.75 -20.49
C THR A 328 -7.70 10.69 -20.19
N VAL A 329 -6.56 10.18 -19.71
CA VAL A 329 -5.40 10.94 -19.22
C VAL A 329 -4.09 10.57 -19.89
#